data_95698b06c67a5fa22a85cadbcbd08ad5
#
_entry.id   95698b06c67a5fa22a85cadbcbd08ad5
#
_cell.length_a   1.000
_cell.length_b   1.000
_cell.length_c   1.000
_cell.angle_alpha   90.00
_cell.angle_beta   90.00
_cell.angle_gamma   90.00
#
_symmetry.space_group_name_H-M   'P 1'
#
loop_
_entity.id
_entity.type
_entity.pdbx_description
1 polymer ?
#
loop_
_entity_poly.entity_id
_entity_poly.type
_entity_poly.pdbx_seq_one_letter_code
_entity_poly.pdbx_strand_id
1 'polypeptide(L)'
;MGKTAKLEFIRRLVPLSLSVLAVVGGFFFMSMLSSLLCLVAAAGIYAALPRPSAPSGAIRPVSRPSVLVLDLIGFALGIPLFSLAFIGMGLTTGGLALLSLFCLAPAAGSLVFFTAAVRQQTSWVRFFGNGFEFTQLGLRVRVLYEQLSKMEVRLWEAPGLAAWFQATIGSSGPRSAVLLNGEQSTKTLVFKRRVDGARFTISSELVPDLQRILIGIDRAGMELPDGISELQRRKIRMRRERMYGGEHLELPQPTEQKNVARIAALIEHARRTAGH
;
A
#
# COMPACT_ATOMS: atom_id res chain seq x y z
N MET A 1 2.41 -9.28 3.14
CA MET A 1 1.07 -8.69 3.33
C MET A 1 0.78 -8.62 4.83
N GLY A 2 0.42 -7.43 5.36
CA GLY A 2 0.15 -7.23 6.78
C GLY A 2 -1.20 -7.82 7.22
N LYS A 3 -1.37 -8.03 8.55
CA LYS A 3 -2.62 -8.57 9.13
C LYS A 3 -3.85 -7.75 8.72
N THR A 4 -3.74 -6.42 8.72
CA THR A 4 -4.80 -5.49 8.33
C THR A 4 -5.24 -5.65 6.88
N ALA A 5 -4.30 -5.83 5.94
CA ALA A 5 -4.63 -6.05 4.55
C ALA A 5 -5.28 -7.43 4.31
N LYS A 6 -4.85 -8.47 5.03
CA LYS A 6 -5.51 -9.79 4.99
C LYS A 6 -6.98 -9.68 5.41
N LEU A 7 -7.26 -8.98 6.50
CA LEU A 7 -8.62 -8.77 6.99
C LEU A 7 -9.48 -8.01 5.97
N GLU A 8 -8.92 -6.99 5.32
CA GLU A 8 -9.60 -6.22 4.29
C GLU A 8 -9.87 -7.03 3.02
N PHE A 9 -8.99 -7.99 2.68
CA PHE A 9 -9.29 -8.96 1.61
C PHE A 9 -10.40 -9.93 2.00
N ILE A 10 -10.35 -10.52 3.19
CA ILE A 10 -11.40 -11.41 3.71
C ILE A 10 -12.76 -10.70 3.68
N ARG A 11 -12.80 -9.43 4.12
CA ARG A 11 -13.99 -8.60 4.10
C ARG A 11 -14.66 -8.45 2.73
N ARG A 12 -13.91 -8.62 1.63
CA ARG A 12 -14.40 -8.51 0.25
C ARG A 12 -14.60 -9.86 -0.41
N LEU A 13 -13.66 -10.77 -0.22
CA LEU A 13 -13.70 -12.08 -0.87
C LEU A 13 -14.78 -13.00 -0.28
N VAL A 14 -14.97 -12.97 1.04
CA VAL A 14 -16.01 -13.80 1.67
C VAL A 14 -17.41 -13.35 1.25
N PRO A 15 -17.78 -12.06 1.28
CA PRO A 15 -19.07 -11.62 0.73
C PRO A 15 -19.22 -11.89 -0.76
N LEU A 16 -18.16 -11.73 -1.57
CA LEU A 16 -18.22 -12.09 -2.98
C LEU A 16 -18.55 -13.57 -3.16
N SER A 17 -17.82 -14.46 -2.47
CA SER A 17 -18.03 -15.91 -2.56
C SER A 17 -19.42 -16.31 -2.08
N LEU A 18 -19.91 -15.74 -0.97
CA LEU A 18 -21.26 -16.00 -0.47
C LEU A 18 -22.34 -15.50 -1.42
N SER A 19 -22.14 -14.35 -2.05
CA SER A 19 -23.10 -13.81 -3.03
C SER A 19 -23.15 -14.65 -4.29
N VAL A 20 -22.01 -15.09 -4.80
CA VAL A 20 -21.94 -16.03 -5.94
C VAL A 20 -22.60 -17.35 -5.58
N LEU A 21 -22.30 -17.90 -4.39
CA LEU A 21 -22.93 -19.13 -3.90
C LEU A 21 -24.46 -18.97 -3.79
N ALA A 22 -24.94 -17.84 -3.30
CA ALA A 22 -26.38 -17.57 -3.21
C ALA A 22 -27.07 -17.57 -4.57
N VAL A 23 -26.43 -16.94 -5.58
CA VAL A 23 -26.99 -16.89 -6.95
C VAL A 23 -26.93 -18.25 -7.61
N VAL A 24 -25.77 -18.90 -7.64
CA VAL A 24 -25.55 -20.21 -8.26
C VAL A 24 -26.35 -21.30 -7.53
N GLY A 25 -26.29 -21.31 -6.20
CA GLY A 25 -27.02 -22.26 -5.37
C GLY A 25 -28.52 -22.12 -5.49
N GLY A 26 -29.05 -20.88 -5.51
CA GLY A 26 -30.47 -20.63 -5.75
C GLY A 26 -30.95 -21.09 -7.11
N PHE A 27 -30.05 -21.13 -8.09
CA PHE A 27 -30.36 -21.63 -9.42
C PHE A 27 -30.42 -23.17 -9.48
N PHE A 28 -29.53 -23.87 -8.77
CA PHE A 28 -29.41 -25.33 -8.92
C PHE A 28 -30.01 -26.14 -7.76
N PHE A 29 -29.85 -25.73 -6.50
CA PHE A 29 -30.11 -26.63 -5.37
C PHE A 29 -30.55 -25.93 -4.06
N MET A 30 -30.48 -24.62 -3.96
CA MET A 30 -30.84 -23.88 -2.74
C MET A 30 -32.28 -23.36 -2.83
N SER A 31 -32.95 -23.31 -1.68
CA SER A 31 -34.24 -22.61 -1.58
C SER A 31 -34.03 -21.09 -1.68
N MET A 32 -35.04 -20.37 -2.09
CA MET A 32 -35.00 -18.90 -2.16
C MET A 32 -34.67 -18.27 -0.80
N LEU A 33 -35.16 -18.83 0.29
CA LEU A 33 -34.85 -18.37 1.65
C LEU A 33 -33.40 -18.59 1.99
N SER A 34 -32.81 -19.75 1.67
CA SER A 34 -31.38 -20.00 1.92
C SER A 34 -30.47 -19.07 1.12
N SER A 35 -30.82 -18.81 -0.14
CA SER A 35 -30.09 -17.84 -0.98
C SER A 35 -30.15 -16.43 -0.39
N LEU A 36 -31.33 -16.00 0.07
CA LEU A 36 -31.50 -14.70 0.72
C LEU A 36 -30.67 -14.59 2.01
N LEU A 37 -30.66 -15.65 2.84
CA LEU A 37 -29.84 -15.68 4.05
C LEU A 37 -28.34 -15.57 3.74
N CYS A 38 -27.86 -16.20 2.67
CA CYS A 38 -26.46 -16.05 2.21
C CYS A 38 -26.14 -14.59 1.81
N LEU A 39 -27.05 -13.91 1.11
CA LEU A 39 -26.87 -12.51 0.73
C LEU A 39 -26.87 -11.58 1.96
N VAL A 40 -27.77 -11.82 2.91
CA VAL A 40 -27.81 -11.06 4.17
C VAL A 40 -26.53 -11.30 4.98
N ALA A 41 -26.05 -12.53 5.06
CA ALA A 41 -24.78 -12.87 5.71
C ALA A 41 -23.60 -12.18 5.01
N ALA A 42 -23.56 -12.17 3.68
CA ALA A 42 -22.54 -11.47 2.91
C ALA A 42 -22.52 -9.97 3.23
N ALA A 43 -23.67 -9.31 3.22
CA ALA A 43 -23.80 -7.91 3.57
C ALA A 43 -23.41 -7.64 5.03
N GLY A 44 -23.82 -8.52 5.95
CA GLY A 44 -23.46 -8.45 7.36
C GLY A 44 -21.96 -8.54 7.60
N ILE A 45 -21.29 -9.50 6.97
CA ILE A 45 -19.82 -9.66 7.06
C ILE A 45 -19.10 -8.42 6.52
N TYR A 46 -19.53 -7.91 5.36
CA TYR A 46 -18.94 -6.71 4.79
C TYR A 46 -19.09 -5.48 5.70
N ALA A 47 -20.22 -5.34 6.35
CA ALA A 47 -20.51 -4.21 7.23
C ALA A 47 -19.86 -4.34 8.63
N ALA A 48 -19.90 -5.55 9.22
CA ALA A 48 -19.50 -5.79 10.60
C ALA A 48 -17.97 -5.83 10.81
N LEU A 49 -17.20 -6.24 9.81
CA LEU A 49 -15.75 -6.33 9.96
C LEU A 49 -15.12 -4.94 10.16
N PRO A 50 -14.26 -4.77 11.19
CA PRO A 50 -13.67 -3.47 11.53
C PRO A 50 -12.78 -2.95 10.40
N ARG A 51 -12.87 -1.65 10.14
CA ARG A 51 -12.02 -0.97 9.17
C ARG A 51 -10.69 -0.60 9.82
N PRO A 52 -9.56 -0.72 9.10
CA PRO A 52 -8.26 -0.33 9.64
C PRO A 52 -8.23 1.16 9.96
N SER A 53 -7.82 1.48 11.18
CA SER A 53 -7.57 2.86 11.60
C SER A 53 -6.12 3.24 11.29
N ALA A 54 -5.90 4.48 10.84
CA ALA A 54 -4.56 5.03 10.77
C ALA A 54 -4.10 5.42 12.19
N PRO A 55 -2.82 5.28 12.53
CA PRO A 55 -2.29 5.74 13.80
C PRO A 55 -2.39 7.27 13.94
N SER A 56 -2.34 7.77 15.17
CA SER A 56 -2.39 9.21 15.43
C SER A 56 -1.27 9.96 14.69
N GLY A 57 -1.62 11.08 14.05
CA GLY A 57 -0.69 11.88 13.26
C GLY A 57 -0.33 11.29 11.88
N ALA A 58 -0.95 10.18 11.47
CA ALA A 58 -0.79 9.68 10.11
C ALA A 58 -1.74 10.40 9.15
N ILE A 59 -1.24 10.65 7.96
CA ILE A 59 -1.96 11.25 6.84
C ILE A 59 -2.39 10.11 5.90
N ARG A 60 -3.67 10.07 5.55
CA ARG A 60 -4.17 9.15 4.53
C ARG A 60 -4.14 9.83 3.17
N PRO A 61 -3.77 9.11 2.11
CA PRO A 61 -3.88 9.63 0.75
C PRO A 61 -5.34 9.89 0.39
N VAL A 62 -5.56 10.89 -0.45
CA VAL A 62 -6.87 11.14 -1.04
C VAL A 62 -7.08 10.10 -2.13
N SER A 63 -8.03 9.19 -1.93
CA SER A 63 -8.34 8.15 -2.91
C SER A 63 -9.37 8.64 -3.94
N ARG A 64 -9.02 8.52 -5.21
CA ARG A 64 -9.93 8.75 -6.34
C ARG A 64 -9.76 7.58 -7.33
N PRO A 65 -10.78 6.77 -7.62
CA PRO A 65 -12.10 6.75 -7.02
C PRO A 65 -12.10 6.33 -5.53
N SER A 66 -13.18 6.60 -4.82
CA SER A 66 -13.28 6.23 -3.41
C SER A 66 -13.29 4.71 -3.22
N VAL A 67 -12.88 4.25 -2.05
CA VAL A 67 -12.87 2.80 -1.70
C VAL A 67 -14.26 2.17 -1.92
N LEU A 68 -15.32 2.88 -1.58
CA LEU A 68 -16.69 2.39 -1.76
C LEU A 68 -17.04 2.18 -3.24
N VAL A 69 -16.63 3.10 -4.11
CA VAL A 69 -16.84 2.97 -5.56
C VAL A 69 -16.08 1.77 -6.12
N LEU A 70 -14.83 1.57 -5.69
CA LEU A 70 -14.05 0.41 -6.09
C LEU A 70 -14.68 -0.92 -5.63
N ASP A 71 -15.19 -0.95 -4.40
CA ASP A 71 -15.88 -2.12 -3.87
C ASP A 71 -17.20 -2.37 -4.65
N LEU A 72 -17.97 -1.31 -4.93
CA LEU A 72 -19.20 -1.43 -5.72
C LEU A 72 -18.93 -1.99 -7.12
N ILE A 73 -17.93 -1.45 -7.83
CA ILE A 73 -17.52 -1.96 -9.15
C ILE A 73 -17.06 -3.42 -9.04
N GLY A 74 -16.24 -3.74 -8.03
CA GLY A 74 -15.76 -5.10 -7.80
C GLY A 74 -16.89 -6.10 -7.60
N PHE A 75 -17.90 -5.77 -6.78
CA PHE A 75 -19.07 -6.64 -6.59
C PHE A 75 -20.00 -6.68 -7.81
N ALA A 76 -20.25 -5.54 -8.46
CA ALA A 76 -21.10 -5.45 -9.65
C ALA A 76 -20.53 -6.23 -10.84
N LEU A 77 -19.22 -6.34 -10.96
CA LEU A 77 -18.57 -7.19 -11.96
C LEU A 77 -18.42 -8.64 -11.49
N GLY A 78 -17.96 -8.83 -10.25
CA GLY A 78 -17.61 -10.15 -9.76
C GLY A 78 -18.82 -11.05 -9.59
N ILE A 79 -19.89 -10.59 -8.94
CA ILE A 79 -21.06 -11.44 -8.66
C ILE A 79 -21.68 -11.98 -9.95
N PRO A 80 -22.10 -11.14 -10.93
CA PRO A 80 -22.76 -11.68 -12.13
C PRO A 80 -21.83 -12.51 -13.00
N LEU A 81 -20.57 -12.09 -13.20
CA LEU A 81 -19.66 -12.79 -14.11
C LEU A 81 -19.19 -14.15 -13.54
N PHE A 82 -18.88 -14.25 -12.25
CA PHE A 82 -18.61 -15.55 -11.63
C PHE A 82 -19.86 -16.44 -11.63
N SER A 83 -21.02 -15.88 -11.31
CA SER A 83 -22.27 -16.64 -11.33
C SER A 83 -22.59 -17.15 -12.73
N LEU A 84 -22.45 -16.31 -13.75
CA LEU A 84 -22.67 -16.72 -15.15
C LEU A 84 -21.71 -17.82 -15.59
N ALA A 85 -20.44 -17.73 -15.21
CA ALA A 85 -19.45 -18.77 -15.50
C ALA A 85 -19.87 -20.13 -14.87
N PHE A 86 -20.22 -20.14 -13.58
CA PHE A 86 -20.59 -21.39 -12.89
C PHE A 86 -21.94 -21.93 -13.35
N ILE A 87 -22.95 -21.09 -13.57
CA ILE A 87 -24.25 -21.50 -14.09
C ILE A 87 -24.10 -22.07 -15.52
N GLY A 88 -23.32 -21.36 -16.37
CA GLY A 88 -23.05 -21.79 -17.72
C GLY A 88 -22.36 -23.17 -17.78
N MET A 89 -21.40 -23.43 -16.91
CA MET A 89 -20.78 -24.76 -16.79
C MET A 89 -21.72 -25.82 -16.31
N GLY A 90 -22.69 -25.51 -15.45
CA GLY A 90 -23.68 -26.47 -14.96
C GLY A 90 -24.80 -26.79 -15.94
N LEU A 91 -25.16 -25.83 -16.80
CA LEU A 91 -26.29 -25.99 -17.75
C LEU A 91 -25.89 -26.55 -19.12
N THR A 92 -24.64 -26.35 -19.52
CA THR A 92 -24.16 -26.65 -20.87
C THR A 92 -23.15 -27.79 -20.85
N THR A 93 -23.11 -28.58 -21.93
CA THR A 93 -22.13 -29.63 -22.13
C THR A 93 -21.27 -29.34 -23.35
N GLY A 94 -20.07 -29.94 -23.40
CA GLY A 94 -19.18 -29.81 -24.54
C GLY A 94 -18.56 -28.38 -24.70
N GLY A 95 -18.50 -27.90 -25.94
CA GLY A 95 -17.84 -26.61 -26.25
C GLY A 95 -18.50 -25.39 -25.64
N LEU A 96 -19.81 -25.41 -25.42
CA LEU A 96 -20.52 -24.27 -24.79
C LEU A 96 -20.17 -24.13 -23.30
N ALA A 97 -19.90 -25.24 -22.60
CA ALA A 97 -19.39 -25.16 -21.22
C ALA A 97 -18.03 -24.46 -21.14
N LEU A 98 -17.18 -24.68 -22.15
CA LEU A 98 -15.87 -23.98 -22.24
C LEU A 98 -16.04 -22.49 -22.49
N LEU A 99 -17.04 -22.07 -23.29
CA LEU A 99 -17.31 -20.64 -23.52
C LEU A 99 -17.68 -19.92 -22.22
N SER A 100 -18.38 -20.55 -21.28
CA SER A 100 -18.71 -19.93 -20.00
C SER A 100 -17.46 -19.63 -19.14
N LEU A 101 -16.37 -20.39 -19.32
CA LEU A 101 -15.10 -20.14 -18.64
C LEU A 101 -14.46 -18.80 -19.06
N PHE A 102 -14.73 -18.32 -20.26
CA PHE A 102 -14.22 -16.99 -20.68
C PHE A 102 -14.75 -15.87 -19.78
N CYS A 103 -15.90 -16.04 -19.12
CA CYS A 103 -16.40 -15.09 -18.14
C CYS A 103 -15.53 -14.99 -16.89
N LEU A 104 -14.71 -16.01 -16.58
CA LEU A 104 -13.80 -15.98 -15.43
C LEU A 104 -12.70 -14.94 -15.61
N ALA A 105 -12.24 -14.66 -16.83
CA ALA A 105 -11.20 -13.66 -17.07
C ALA A 105 -11.66 -12.25 -16.68
N PRO A 106 -12.79 -11.70 -17.17
CA PRO A 106 -13.30 -10.42 -16.72
C PRO A 106 -13.80 -10.48 -15.26
N ALA A 107 -14.31 -11.62 -14.76
CA ALA A 107 -14.65 -11.79 -13.35
C ALA A 107 -13.43 -11.62 -12.44
N ALA A 108 -12.28 -12.16 -12.83
CA ALA A 108 -11.01 -11.93 -12.13
C ALA A 108 -10.61 -10.44 -12.07
N GLY A 109 -11.07 -9.63 -13.02
CA GLY A 109 -10.90 -8.18 -12.98
C GLY A 109 -11.50 -7.54 -11.71
N SER A 110 -12.56 -8.13 -11.13
CA SER A 110 -13.13 -7.67 -9.85
C SER A 110 -12.10 -7.70 -8.71
N LEU A 111 -11.19 -8.69 -8.72
CA LEU A 111 -10.14 -8.83 -7.71
C LEU A 111 -9.10 -7.68 -7.78
N VAL A 112 -8.94 -7.10 -8.98
CA VAL A 112 -8.08 -5.93 -9.17
C VAL A 112 -8.67 -4.72 -8.47
N PHE A 113 -9.99 -4.49 -8.61
CA PHE A 113 -10.68 -3.41 -7.89
C PHE A 113 -10.60 -3.60 -6.38
N PHE A 114 -10.80 -4.83 -5.88
CA PHE A 114 -10.61 -5.12 -4.46
C PHE A 114 -9.18 -4.91 -4.00
N THR A 115 -8.18 -5.26 -4.82
CA THR A 115 -6.78 -5.02 -4.50
C THR A 115 -6.50 -3.51 -4.39
N ALA A 116 -7.02 -2.71 -5.31
CA ALA A 116 -6.92 -1.25 -5.25
C ALA A 116 -7.61 -0.69 -3.99
N ALA A 117 -8.82 -1.16 -3.69
CA ALA A 117 -9.57 -0.77 -2.51
C ALA A 117 -8.83 -1.11 -1.20
N VAL A 118 -8.24 -2.32 -1.10
CA VAL A 118 -7.42 -2.72 0.05
C VAL A 118 -6.19 -1.83 0.19
N ARG A 119 -5.51 -1.51 -0.91
CA ARG A 119 -4.34 -0.61 -0.91
C ARG A 119 -4.71 0.76 -0.40
N GLN A 120 -5.77 1.37 -0.96
CA GLN A 120 -6.25 2.68 -0.52
C GLN A 120 -6.64 2.68 0.96
N GLN A 121 -7.37 1.65 1.41
CA GLN A 121 -7.85 1.55 2.79
C GLN A 121 -6.71 1.35 3.80
N THR A 122 -5.65 0.65 3.43
CA THR A 122 -4.53 0.33 4.31
C THR A 122 -3.36 1.30 4.19
N SER A 123 -3.38 2.21 3.23
CA SER A 123 -2.29 3.16 3.00
C SER A 123 -2.38 4.36 3.93
N TRP A 124 -1.25 4.72 4.52
CA TRP A 124 -1.06 5.94 5.29
C TRP A 124 0.44 6.27 5.38
N VAL A 125 0.75 7.51 5.65
CA VAL A 125 2.11 8.00 5.91
C VAL A 125 2.14 8.82 7.19
N ARG A 126 3.20 8.67 7.96
CA ARG A 126 3.45 9.44 9.19
C ARG A 126 4.87 9.99 9.17
N PHE A 127 5.02 11.25 9.52
CA PHE A 127 6.31 11.93 9.55
C PHE A 127 6.83 12.04 10.98
N PHE A 128 8.14 11.88 11.13
CA PHE A 128 8.89 12.09 12.37
C PHE A 128 9.95 13.15 12.14
N GLY A 129 10.60 13.61 13.19
CA GLY A 129 11.69 14.58 13.08
C GLY A 129 12.87 14.06 12.23
N ASN A 130 13.20 12.78 12.34
CA ASN A 130 14.35 12.12 11.71
C ASN A 130 13.99 11.18 10.55
N GLY A 131 12.73 11.12 10.15
CA GLY A 131 12.31 10.20 9.09
C GLY A 131 10.80 10.17 8.87
N PHE A 132 10.34 9.14 8.19
CA PHE A 132 8.93 8.90 7.95
C PHE A 132 8.61 7.39 7.97
N GLU A 133 7.37 7.07 8.19
CA GLU A 133 6.84 5.72 8.16
C GLU A 133 5.66 5.68 7.19
N PHE A 134 5.59 4.66 6.38
CA PHE A 134 4.47 4.46 5.47
C PHE A 134 4.04 3.00 5.46
N THR A 135 2.83 2.75 4.99
CA THR A 135 2.33 1.39 4.82
C THR A 135 2.22 1.02 3.37
N GLN A 136 2.58 -0.23 3.07
CA GLN A 136 2.37 -0.84 1.78
C GLN A 136 1.68 -2.20 2.01
N LEU A 137 0.41 -2.32 1.57
CA LEU A 137 -0.43 -3.49 1.82
C LEU A 137 -0.44 -3.91 3.30
N GLY A 138 -0.55 -2.93 4.21
CA GLY A 138 -0.57 -3.14 5.64
C GLY A 138 0.77 -3.55 6.28
N LEU A 139 1.86 -3.63 5.50
CA LEU A 139 3.22 -3.74 6.02
C LEU A 139 3.75 -2.33 6.31
N ARG A 140 4.26 -2.13 7.51
CA ARG A 140 4.86 -0.86 7.93
C ARG A 140 6.32 -0.83 7.55
N VAL A 141 6.71 0.25 6.88
CA VAL A 141 8.10 0.53 6.50
C VAL A 141 8.50 1.85 7.13
N ARG A 142 9.44 1.81 8.07
CA ARG A 142 10.03 3.00 8.67
C ARG A 142 11.35 3.32 7.97
N VAL A 143 11.51 4.57 7.59
CA VAL A 143 12.69 5.08 6.88
C VAL A 143 13.25 6.25 7.67
N LEU A 144 14.51 6.15 8.07
CA LEU A 144 15.26 7.24 8.67
C LEU A 144 16.05 7.95 7.56
N TYR A 145 16.08 9.28 7.58
CA TYR A 145 16.79 10.06 6.55
C TYR A 145 18.27 9.70 6.47
N GLU A 146 18.93 9.49 7.59
CA GLU A 146 20.36 9.09 7.67
C GLU A 146 20.67 7.74 7.01
N GLN A 147 19.67 6.86 6.88
CA GLN A 147 19.82 5.54 6.26
C GLN A 147 19.69 5.57 4.73
N LEU A 148 19.35 6.71 4.16
CA LEU A 148 19.22 6.86 2.72
C LEU A 148 20.61 6.96 2.08
N SER A 149 20.85 6.16 1.04
CA SER A 149 22.14 6.14 0.32
C SER A 149 22.07 6.75 -1.05
N LYS A 150 20.95 6.59 -1.74
CA LYS A 150 20.71 7.13 -3.07
C LYS A 150 19.25 7.46 -3.23
N MET A 151 18.96 8.63 -3.78
CA MET A 151 17.61 9.12 -3.99
C MET A 151 17.48 9.68 -5.40
N GLU A 152 16.34 9.42 -6.03
CA GLU A 152 16.05 9.88 -7.39
C GLU A 152 14.56 10.21 -7.50
N VAL A 153 14.23 11.34 -8.09
CA VAL A 153 12.86 11.69 -8.45
C VAL A 153 12.62 11.27 -9.88
N ARG A 154 11.64 10.40 -10.09
CA ARG A 154 11.22 9.93 -11.41
C ARG A 154 9.78 10.31 -11.66
N LEU A 155 9.47 10.64 -12.91
CA LEU A 155 8.11 10.68 -13.38
C LEU A 155 7.73 9.27 -13.83
N TRP A 156 6.66 8.73 -13.26
CA TRP A 156 6.12 7.46 -13.70
C TRP A 156 4.91 7.72 -14.58
N GLU A 157 4.94 7.21 -15.79
CA GLU A 157 3.87 7.34 -16.77
C GLU A 157 3.26 5.97 -17.02
N ALA A 158 1.93 5.88 -16.92
CA ALA A 158 1.18 4.67 -17.20
C ALA A 158 0.29 4.87 -18.44
N PRO A 159 0.78 4.51 -19.63
CA PRO A 159 -0.02 4.62 -20.82
C PRO A 159 -1.12 3.55 -20.83
N GLY A 160 -2.38 3.98 -20.67
CA GLY A 160 -3.57 3.16 -20.88
C GLY A 160 -3.98 2.22 -19.73
N LEU A 161 -5.10 1.54 -19.94
CA LEU A 161 -5.73 0.65 -18.95
C LEU A 161 -4.85 -0.53 -18.54
N ALA A 162 -4.07 -1.11 -19.45
CA ALA A 162 -3.17 -2.23 -19.14
C ALA A 162 -2.10 -1.83 -18.12
N ALA A 163 -1.52 -0.65 -18.26
CA ALA A 163 -0.54 -0.14 -17.29
C ALA A 163 -1.18 0.20 -15.95
N TRP A 164 -2.42 0.70 -15.95
CA TRP A 164 -3.20 0.90 -14.73
C TRP A 164 -3.46 -0.44 -14.02
N PHE A 165 -3.86 -1.49 -14.74
CA PHE A 165 -4.01 -2.83 -14.20
C PHE A 165 -2.71 -3.35 -13.58
N GLN A 166 -1.59 -3.26 -14.29
CA GLN A 166 -0.28 -3.68 -13.78
C GLN A 166 0.14 -2.89 -12.54
N ALA A 167 -0.09 -1.58 -12.50
CA ALA A 167 0.21 -0.76 -11.35
C ALA A 167 -0.67 -1.10 -10.14
N THR A 168 -1.92 -1.47 -10.38
CA THR A 168 -2.90 -1.81 -9.34
C THR A 168 -2.65 -3.18 -8.75
N ILE A 169 -2.37 -4.19 -9.57
CA ILE A 169 -2.01 -5.54 -9.12
C ILE A 169 -0.63 -5.53 -8.44
N GLY A 170 0.21 -4.58 -8.82
CA GLY A 170 1.60 -4.48 -8.42
C GLY A 170 2.44 -5.42 -9.26
N SER A 171 3.23 -4.86 -10.17
CA SER A 171 4.28 -5.63 -10.79
C SER A 171 5.17 -6.18 -9.68
N SER A 172 5.36 -7.46 -9.72
CA SER A 172 6.06 -8.32 -8.78
C SER A 172 7.35 -7.70 -8.25
N GLY A 173 7.27 -7.04 -7.09
CA GLY A 173 8.45 -6.65 -6.35
C GLY A 173 8.34 -5.33 -5.59
N PRO A 174 9.20 -5.13 -4.59
CA PRO A 174 9.25 -3.90 -3.80
C PRO A 174 9.76 -2.68 -4.58
N ARG A 175 9.93 -2.79 -5.89
CA ARG A 175 10.56 -1.79 -6.78
C ARG A 175 9.58 -0.92 -7.54
N SER A 176 8.33 -1.30 -7.65
CA SER A 176 7.33 -0.55 -8.41
C SER A 176 6.57 0.44 -7.54
N ALA A 177 6.32 1.63 -8.07
CA ALA A 177 5.42 2.58 -7.46
C ALA A 177 4.01 1.97 -7.40
N VAL A 178 3.39 2.09 -6.24
CA VAL A 178 1.99 1.71 -6.08
C VAL A 178 1.16 2.92 -6.46
N LEU A 179 0.44 2.83 -7.56
CA LEU A 179 -0.53 3.84 -7.95
C LEU A 179 -1.87 3.54 -7.29
N LEU A 180 -2.42 4.54 -6.64
CA LEU A 180 -3.69 4.45 -5.94
C LEU A 180 -4.85 5.00 -6.78
N ASN A 181 -4.58 6.02 -7.58
CA ASN A 181 -5.61 6.80 -8.26
C ASN A 181 -5.60 6.64 -9.78
N GLY A 182 -4.62 5.92 -10.35
CA GLY A 182 -4.53 5.70 -11.78
C GLY A 182 -4.22 6.95 -12.60
N GLU A 183 -3.60 7.97 -12.01
CA GLU A 183 -3.15 9.17 -12.74
C GLU A 183 -2.15 8.77 -13.83
N GLN A 184 -2.28 9.39 -15.01
CA GLN A 184 -1.44 9.07 -16.16
C GLN A 184 0.04 9.38 -15.92
N SER A 185 0.34 10.38 -15.11
CA SER A 185 1.71 10.72 -14.73
C SER A 185 1.80 11.01 -13.23
N THR A 186 2.66 10.27 -12.54
CA THR A 186 2.80 10.39 -11.08
C THR A 186 4.28 10.58 -10.72
N LYS A 187 4.56 11.63 -9.96
CA LYS A 187 5.91 11.82 -9.42
C LYS A 187 6.20 10.76 -8.38
N THR A 188 7.31 10.08 -8.55
CA THR A 188 7.76 9.02 -7.64
C THR A 188 9.13 9.36 -7.09
N LEU A 189 9.32 9.09 -5.81
CA LEU A 189 10.60 9.15 -5.13
C LEU A 189 11.12 7.73 -4.95
N VAL A 190 12.22 7.42 -5.63
CA VAL A 190 12.94 6.15 -5.49
C VAL A 190 14.09 6.38 -4.55
N PHE A 191 14.24 5.55 -3.54
CA PHE A 191 15.37 5.62 -2.61
C PHE A 191 15.89 4.24 -2.27
N LYS A 192 17.18 4.19 -1.95
CA LYS A 192 17.88 2.98 -1.51
C LYS A 192 18.29 3.16 -0.06
N ARG A 193 17.98 2.18 0.77
CA ARG A 193 18.40 2.17 2.17
C ARG A 193 19.83 1.60 2.27
N ARG A 194 20.68 2.28 3.05
CA ARG A 194 22.11 1.91 3.21
C ARG A 194 22.28 0.58 3.91
N VAL A 195 21.45 0.29 4.93
CA VAL A 195 21.61 -0.85 5.83
C VAL A 195 21.42 -2.19 5.11
N ASP A 196 20.37 -2.32 4.31
CA ASP A 196 19.98 -3.58 3.66
C ASP A 196 19.99 -3.51 2.13
N GLY A 197 20.36 -2.37 1.58
CA GLY A 197 20.34 -2.14 0.14
C GLY A 197 18.94 -2.15 -0.49
N ALA A 198 17.88 -2.26 0.31
CA ALA A 198 16.51 -2.32 -0.17
C ALA A 198 16.12 -1.03 -0.89
N ARG A 199 15.46 -1.19 -2.04
CA ARG A 199 14.91 -0.07 -2.82
C ARG A 199 13.44 0.08 -2.50
N PHE A 200 13.03 1.32 -2.29
CA PHE A 200 11.64 1.70 -2.04
C PHE A 200 11.22 2.77 -3.02
N THR A 201 9.98 2.73 -3.42
CA THR A 201 9.38 3.74 -4.29
C THR A 201 8.13 4.29 -3.64
N ILE A 202 8.05 5.59 -3.52
CA ILE A 202 6.91 6.31 -2.96
C ILE A 202 6.34 7.21 -4.05
N SER A 203 5.06 7.11 -4.30
CA SER A 203 4.35 7.98 -5.23
C SER A 203 3.78 9.23 -4.55
N SER A 204 3.56 10.29 -5.30
CA SER A 204 2.84 11.47 -4.83
C SER A 204 1.38 11.18 -4.47
N GLU A 205 0.82 10.08 -4.96
CA GLU A 205 -0.50 9.61 -4.58
C GLU A 205 -0.53 9.09 -3.15
N LEU A 206 0.52 8.34 -2.72
CA LEU A 206 0.65 7.85 -1.36
C LEU A 206 0.99 8.97 -0.38
N VAL A 207 1.84 9.90 -0.80
CA VAL A 207 2.29 11.05 -0.02
C VAL A 207 1.93 12.32 -0.79
N PRO A 208 0.77 12.93 -0.54
CA PRO A 208 0.32 14.11 -1.28
C PRO A 208 1.32 15.27 -1.26
N ASP A 209 2.09 15.40 -0.19
CA ASP A 209 3.16 16.38 -0.07
C ASP A 209 4.55 15.71 -0.05
N LEU A 210 5.02 15.24 -1.21
CA LEU A 210 6.39 14.73 -1.37
C LEU A 210 7.45 15.77 -0.97
N GLN A 211 7.13 17.07 -1.07
CA GLN A 211 8.04 18.13 -0.65
C GLN A 211 8.39 18.03 0.84
N ARG A 212 7.48 17.53 1.67
CA ARG A 212 7.73 17.34 3.10
C ARG A 212 8.84 16.32 3.36
N ILE A 213 8.92 15.25 2.54
CA ILE A 213 10.05 14.31 2.59
C ILE A 213 11.34 15.01 2.18
N LEU A 214 11.32 15.80 1.10
CA LEU A 214 12.48 16.51 0.60
C LEU A 214 12.99 17.56 1.60
N ILE A 215 12.08 18.26 2.28
CA ILE A 215 12.43 19.20 3.37
C ILE A 215 13.08 18.45 4.54
N GLY A 216 12.54 17.27 4.89
CA GLY A 216 13.13 16.44 5.95
C GLY A 216 14.53 15.94 5.61
N ILE A 217 14.76 15.56 4.35
CA ILE A 217 16.07 15.15 3.82
C ILE A 217 17.08 16.33 3.90
N ASP A 218 16.68 17.49 3.40
CA ASP A 218 17.52 18.71 3.44
C ASP A 218 17.80 19.17 4.88
N ARG A 219 16.82 19.05 5.79
CA ARG A 219 17.01 19.32 7.22
C ARG A 219 18.00 18.36 7.89
N ALA A 220 18.01 17.09 7.46
CA ALA A 220 18.97 16.11 7.94
C ALA A 220 20.39 16.28 7.36
N GLY A 221 20.64 17.33 6.59
CA GLY A 221 21.94 17.59 5.96
C GLY A 221 22.29 16.61 4.83
N MET A 222 21.31 15.87 4.33
CA MET A 222 21.50 14.94 3.22
C MET A 222 21.35 15.67 1.89
N GLU A 223 22.06 15.19 0.86
CA GLU A 223 21.92 15.71 -0.49
C GLU A 223 20.51 15.46 -1.03
N LEU A 224 19.95 16.50 -1.65
CA LEU A 224 18.65 16.39 -2.31
C LEU A 224 18.75 15.44 -3.51
N PRO A 225 17.67 14.68 -3.81
CA PRO A 225 17.66 13.68 -4.87
C PRO A 225 18.04 14.25 -6.23
N ASP A 226 18.59 13.36 -7.08
CA ASP A 226 18.77 13.64 -8.51
C ASP A 226 17.42 13.83 -9.21
N GLY A 227 17.39 14.60 -10.31
CA GLY A 227 16.18 14.88 -11.06
C GLY A 227 15.34 16.07 -10.55
N ILE A 228 15.84 16.80 -9.57
CA ILE A 228 15.23 18.06 -9.07
C ILE A 228 15.96 19.24 -9.67
N SER A 229 15.19 20.19 -10.29
CA SER A 229 15.76 21.42 -10.84
C SER A 229 16.30 22.34 -9.71
N GLU A 230 17.30 23.17 -10.04
CA GLU A 230 17.87 24.14 -9.10
C GLU A 230 16.83 25.09 -8.51
N LEU A 231 15.82 25.48 -9.31
CA LEU A 231 14.70 26.28 -8.83
C LEU A 231 13.89 25.56 -7.74
N GLN A 232 13.67 24.25 -7.92
CA GLN A 232 12.96 23.44 -6.93
C GLN A 232 13.80 23.23 -5.67
N ARG A 233 15.13 23.00 -5.80
CA ARG A 233 16.08 22.94 -4.67
C ARG A 233 16.03 24.23 -3.84
N ARG A 234 16.06 25.39 -4.51
CA ARG A 234 15.94 26.69 -3.84
C ARG A 234 14.61 26.84 -3.10
N LYS A 235 13.50 26.44 -3.71
CA LYS A 235 12.17 26.45 -3.04
C LYS A 235 12.11 25.54 -1.81
N ILE A 236 12.71 24.35 -1.87
CA ILE A 236 12.78 23.42 -0.74
C ILE A 236 13.56 24.05 0.42
N ARG A 237 14.75 24.63 0.15
CA ARG A 237 15.57 25.30 1.17
C ARG A 237 14.84 26.48 1.81
N MET A 238 14.24 27.37 1.01
CA MET A 238 13.43 28.49 1.54
C MET A 238 12.24 27.99 2.39
N ARG A 239 11.58 26.90 1.99
CA ARG A 239 10.47 26.35 2.76
C ARG A 239 10.95 25.70 4.06
N ARG A 240 12.13 25.05 4.05
CA ARG A 240 12.78 24.55 5.27
C ARG A 240 13.07 25.69 6.25
N GLU A 241 13.73 26.75 5.79
CA GLU A 241 14.06 27.92 6.63
C GLU A 241 12.81 28.57 7.22
N ARG A 242 11.73 28.68 6.43
CA ARG A 242 10.44 29.21 6.92
C ARG A 242 9.80 28.32 7.97
N MET A 243 9.91 27.00 7.85
CA MET A 243 9.27 26.04 8.75
C MET A 243 10.09 25.76 10.02
N TYR A 244 11.39 25.81 9.94
CA TYR A 244 12.30 25.36 10.99
C TYR A 244 13.38 26.38 11.39
N GLY A 245 13.29 27.61 10.88
CA GLY A 245 14.20 28.69 11.31
C GLY A 245 15.69 28.48 10.98
N GLY A 246 16.03 27.72 9.93
CA GLY A 246 17.43 27.45 9.57
C GLY A 246 18.12 26.39 10.43
N GLU A 247 17.45 25.85 11.43
CA GLU A 247 17.98 24.81 12.32
C GLU A 247 18.24 23.51 11.56
N HIS A 248 19.49 23.10 11.47
CA HIS A 248 19.86 21.77 11.00
C HIS A 248 19.51 20.76 12.09
N LEU A 249 18.94 19.63 11.69
CA LEU A 249 18.77 18.51 12.62
C LEU A 249 20.17 18.03 12.98
N GLU A 250 20.59 18.20 14.24
CA GLU A 250 21.74 17.47 14.72
C GLU A 250 21.37 15.98 14.63
N LEU A 251 21.96 15.30 13.65
CA LEU A 251 21.83 13.85 13.53
C LEU A 251 22.32 13.25 14.85
N PRO A 252 21.48 12.47 15.57
CA PRO A 252 21.98 11.74 16.71
C PRO A 252 23.17 10.92 16.25
N GLN A 253 24.33 11.16 16.84
CA GLN A 253 25.53 10.37 16.57
C GLN A 253 25.15 8.89 16.63
N PRO A 254 25.62 8.06 15.69
CA PRO A 254 25.18 6.67 15.57
C PRO A 254 25.26 6.01 16.94
N THR A 255 24.12 5.53 17.40
CA THR A 255 23.94 4.93 18.73
C THR A 255 24.88 3.73 18.93
N GLU A 256 25.43 3.19 17.86
CA GLU A 256 26.44 2.12 17.85
C GLU A 256 27.71 2.50 18.58
N GLN A 257 28.23 3.73 18.44
CA GLN A 257 29.45 4.13 19.16
C GLN A 257 29.21 4.24 20.67
N LYS A 258 28.05 4.76 21.10
CA LYS A 258 27.69 4.80 22.52
C LYS A 258 27.44 3.41 23.11
N ASN A 259 26.83 2.49 22.32
CA ASN A 259 26.61 1.13 22.78
C ASN A 259 27.92 0.32 22.85
N VAL A 260 28.82 0.47 21.88
CA VAL A 260 30.13 -0.18 21.90
C VAL A 260 30.98 0.31 23.07
N ALA A 261 31.03 1.60 23.32
CA ALA A 261 31.75 2.16 24.47
C ALA A 261 31.14 1.71 25.82
N ARG A 262 29.82 1.61 25.90
CA ARG A 262 29.12 1.13 27.11
C ARG A 262 29.32 -0.37 27.33
N ILE A 263 29.32 -1.17 26.28
CA ILE A 263 29.61 -2.61 26.34
C ILE A 263 31.07 -2.85 26.71
N ALA A 264 32.00 -2.09 26.13
CA ALA A 264 33.42 -2.16 26.47
C ALA A 264 33.67 -1.82 27.96
N ALA A 265 33.02 -0.75 28.48
CA ALA A 265 33.08 -0.39 29.88
C ALA A 265 32.49 -1.45 30.82
N LEU A 266 31.39 -2.10 30.42
CA LEU A 266 30.78 -3.19 31.18
C LEU A 266 31.68 -4.46 31.21
N ILE A 267 32.32 -4.78 30.09
CA ILE A 267 33.27 -5.90 30.01
C ILE A 267 34.50 -5.63 30.89
N GLU A 268 35.02 -4.40 30.88
CA GLU A 268 36.13 -4.00 31.71
C GLU A 268 35.80 -4.01 33.20
N HIS A 269 34.60 -3.55 33.56
CA HIS A 269 34.10 -3.64 34.94
C HIS A 269 33.93 -5.11 35.40
N ALA A 270 33.36 -5.97 34.56
CA ALA A 270 33.22 -7.39 34.84
C ALA A 270 34.58 -8.11 35.01
N ARG A 271 35.58 -7.73 34.21
CA ARG A 271 36.95 -8.25 34.35
C ARG A 271 37.58 -7.85 35.70
N ARG A 272 37.39 -6.60 36.14
CA ARG A 272 37.90 -6.12 37.44
C ARG A 272 37.24 -6.79 38.62
N THR A 273 35.93 -7.12 38.52
CA THR A 273 35.20 -7.80 39.60
C THR A 273 35.40 -9.30 39.62
N ALA A 274 35.79 -9.93 38.53
CA ALA A 274 36.11 -11.36 38.47
C ALA A 274 37.58 -11.72 38.82
N GLY A 275 38.41 -10.72 39.03
CA GLY A 275 39.84 -10.88 39.40
C GLY A 275 40.15 -10.67 40.87
N HIS A 276 39.13 -10.62 41.70
CA HIS A 276 39.16 -10.69 43.14
C HIS A 276 38.35 -11.89 43.62
#